data_42c26c9e62152b2e7faafa502a8009a8
#
_entry.id   42c26c9e62152b2e7faafa502a8009a8
#
_cell.length_a   1.000
_cell.length_b   1.000
_cell.length_c   1.000
_cell.angle_alpha   90.00
_cell.angle_beta   90.00
_cell.angle_gamma   90.00
#
_symmetry.space_group_name_H-M   'P 1'
#
loop_
_entity.id
_entity.type
_entity.pdbx_description
1 polymer ?
#
loop_
_entity_poly.entity_id
_entity_poly.type
_entity_poly.pdbx_seq_one_letter_code
_entity_poly.pdbx_strand_id
1 'polypeptide(L)'
;MAQDKIKMHESLSATVGENESLEQIKENFLKVKSVLAAHQIALWEINIVTLECTFTEEYFASLGLDKVGIHFRNLEEFFNFVHPDDKHLVSLDGFQQKLEGFEEATLLRIRCVGAHGEIVWLEDRLLSVETDGDGKPERLLCYTVNVTEQCEREAHILRIEERNRKIIEALPEFIFILDDNFFITDVLMSSDTVLLHPVNQLKGADGRSIYSPEVSDLFLRNIHQCLEDGQLKEIEYPLDVDNCERHYFQARISPFEGNKVMALIHDIGDRVQPVSYTHLTLPTICSV
;
A
#
# COMPACT_ATOMS: atom_id res chain seq x y z
N MET A 1 -27.75 -72.73 4.16
CA MET A 1 -26.28 -72.64 4.28
C MET A 1 -25.58 -71.93 3.13
N ALA A 2 -25.93 -72.14 1.85
CA ALA A 2 -25.30 -71.39 0.74
C ALA A 2 -25.81 -69.94 0.58
N GLN A 3 -27.10 -69.70 0.80
CA GLN A 3 -27.71 -68.37 0.74
C GLN A 3 -27.29 -67.43 1.90
N ASP A 4 -27.00 -67.97 3.08
CA ASP A 4 -26.54 -67.19 4.23
C ASP A 4 -25.08 -66.76 4.05
N LYS A 5 -24.23 -67.52 3.37
CA LYS A 5 -22.86 -67.11 3.05
C LYS A 5 -22.78 -65.99 2.01
N ILE A 6 -23.72 -65.99 1.03
CA ILE A 6 -23.78 -64.92 0.01
C ILE A 6 -24.22 -63.59 0.64
N LYS A 7 -25.26 -63.59 1.48
CA LYS A 7 -25.69 -62.36 2.20
C LYS A 7 -24.63 -61.81 3.14
N MET A 8 -23.89 -62.70 3.79
CA MET A 8 -22.80 -62.27 4.68
C MET A 8 -21.63 -61.67 3.92
N HIS A 9 -21.32 -62.17 2.68
CA HIS A 9 -20.28 -61.64 1.83
C HIS A 9 -20.65 -60.30 1.18
N GLU A 10 -21.94 -60.10 0.79
CA GLU A 10 -22.43 -58.83 0.27
C GLU A 10 -22.46 -57.75 1.37
N SER A 11 -22.88 -58.12 2.60
CA SER A 11 -22.83 -57.20 3.75
C SER A 11 -21.41 -56.81 4.13
N LEU A 12 -20.44 -57.73 4.07
CA LEU A 12 -19.03 -57.43 4.36
C LEU A 12 -18.41 -56.59 3.27
N SER A 13 -18.72 -56.81 1.98
CA SER A 13 -18.18 -55.99 0.88
C SER A 13 -18.77 -54.56 0.87
N ALA A 14 -20.05 -54.40 1.22
CA ALA A 14 -20.67 -53.07 1.39
C ALA A 14 -20.02 -52.29 2.54
N THR A 15 -19.81 -52.94 3.70
CA THR A 15 -19.19 -52.31 4.88
C THR A 15 -17.71 -51.95 4.64
N VAL A 16 -16.99 -52.77 3.88
CA VAL A 16 -15.59 -52.46 3.50
C VAL A 16 -15.53 -51.31 2.52
N GLY A 17 -16.41 -51.23 1.52
CA GLY A 17 -16.45 -50.13 0.57
C GLY A 17 -16.87 -48.81 1.23
N GLU A 18 -17.81 -48.84 2.19
CA GLU A 18 -18.20 -47.65 2.99
C GLU A 18 -17.05 -47.18 3.89
N ASN A 19 -16.29 -48.06 4.52
CA ASN A 19 -15.14 -47.72 5.35
C ASN A 19 -13.99 -47.13 4.52
N GLU A 20 -13.65 -47.70 3.34
CA GLU A 20 -12.65 -47.14 2.44
C GLU A 20 -13.08 -45.76 1.92
N SER A 21 -14.33 -45.55 1.59
CA SER A 21 -14.88 -44.26 1.20
C SER A 21 -14.79 -43.23 2.34
N LEU A 22 -15.09 -43.63 3.59
CA LEU A 22 -15.01 -42.76 4.76
C LEU A 22 -13.56 -42.37 5.09
N GLU A 23 -12.61 -43.28 4.98
CA GLU A 23 -11.18 -42.98 5.18
C GLU A 23 -10.66 -42.01 4.13
N GLN A 24 -11.04 -42.20 2.87
CA GLN A 24 -10.66 -41.28 1.79
C GLN A 24 -11.25 -39.87 2.00
N ILE A 25 -12.49 -39.78 2.45
CA ILE A 25 -13.12 -38.49 2.79
C ILE A 25 -12.38 -37.81 3.95
N LYS A 26 -12.03 -38.57 5.00
CA LYS A 26 -11.25 -38.04 6.14
C LYS A 26 -9.86 -37.56 5.71
N GLU A 27 -9.18 -38.31 4.86
CA GLU A 27 -7.85 -37.93 4.36
C GLU A 27 -7.93 -36.63 3.52
N ASN A 28 -8.92 -36.53 2.62
CA ASN A 28 -9.13 -35.33 1.82
C ASN A 28 -9.50 -34.12 2.70
N PHE A 29 -10.35 -34.34 3.71
CA PHE A 29 -10.69 -33.28 4.66
C PHE A 29 -9.47 -32.77 5.43
N LEU A 30 -8.58 -33.67 5.88
CA LEU A 30 -7.34 -33.30 6.56
C LEU A 30 -6.39 -32.51 5.64
N LYS A 31 -6.31 -32.90 4.35
CA LYS A 31 -5.52 -32.16 3.36
C LYS A 31 -6.06 -30.72 3.17
N VAL A 32 -7.38 -30.59 2.99
CA VAL A 32 -8.03 -29.27 2.85
C VAL A 32 -7.81 -28.44 4.11
N LYS A 33 -8.04 -28.99 5.30
CA LYS A 33 -7.81 -28.31 6.57
C LYS A 33 -6.35 -27.81 6.69
N SER A 34 -5.38 -28.65 6.31
CA SER A 34 -3.96 -28.27 6.35
C SER A 34 -3.64 -27.11 5.40
N VAL A 35 -4.24 -27.07 4.22
CA VAL A 35 -4.07 -25.98 3.26
C VAL A 35 -4.67 -24.69 3.79
N LEU A 36 -5.88 -24.74 4.33
CA LEU A 36 -6.56 -23.58 4.93
C LEU A 36 -5.75 -23.01 6.09
N ALA A 37 -5.26 -23.87 6.99
CA ALA A 37 -4.43 -23.46 8.12
C ALA A 37 -3.09 -22.84 7.66
N ALA A 38 -2.44 -23.42 6.64
CA ALA A 38 -1.18 -22.90 6.09
C ALA A 38 -1.34 -21.50 5.48
N HIS A 39 -2.52 -21.18 4.97
CA HIS A 39 -2.85 -19.86 4.40
C HIS A 39 -3.59 -18.95 5.40
N GLN A 40 -3.72 -19.36 6.66
CA GLN A 40 -4.44 -18.62 7.71
C GLN A 40 -5.90 -18.30 7.33
N ILE A 41 -6.54 -19.23 6.59
CA ILE A 41 -7.94 -19.12 6.20
C ILE A 41 -8.79 -19.80 7.27
N ALA A 42 -9.65 -19.04 7.91
CA ALA A 42 -10.65 -19.55 8.84
C ALA A 42 -12.00 -19.74 8.14
N LEU A 43 -12.75 -20.73 8.53
CA LEU A 43 -14.10 -20.95 8.04
C LEU A 43 -15.11 -20.71 9.15
N TRP A 44 -16.24 -20.15 8.76
CA TRP A 44 -17.41 -20.07 9.63
C TRP A 44 -18.69 -20.18 8.82
N GLU A 45 -19.73 -20.58 9.49
CA GLU A 45 -21.02 -20.82 8.90
C GLU A 45 -22.09 -20.09 9.70
N ILE A 46 -23.08 -19.55 9.02
CA ILE A 46 -24.23 -18.91 9.64
C ILE A 46 -25.53 -19.50 9.09
N ASN A 47 -26.45 -19.82 9.99
CA ASN A 47 -27.85 -20.03 9.64
C ASN A 47 -28.57 -18.67 9.69
N ILE A 48 -29.07 -18.20 8.54
CA ILE A 48 -29.69 -16.86 8.41
C ILE A 48 -31.03 -16.79 9.17
N VAL A 49 -31.70 -17.92 9.32
CA VAL A 49 -33.02 -17.98 9.99
C VAL A 49 -32.87 -17.91 11.51
N THR A 50 -31.92 -18.69 12.08
CA THR A 50 -31.71 -18.75 13.54
C THR A 50 -30.63 -17.79 14.04
N LEU A 51 -29.78 -17.23 13.13
CA LEU A 51 -28.61 -16.41 13.41
C LEU A 51 -27.52 -17.13 14.22
N GLU A 52 -27.60 -18.45 14.30
CA GLU A 52 -26.57 -19.28 14.91
C GLU A 52 -25.37 -19.37 13.99
N CYS A 53 -24.18 -19.27 14.58
CA CYS A 53 -22.91 -19.34 13.88
C CYS A 53 -22.05 -20.49 14.39
N THR A 54 -21.34 -21.13 13.48
CA THR A 54 -20.31 -22.11 13.80
C THR A 54 -18.99 -21.62 13.27
N PHE A 55 -17.98 -21.51 14.14
CA PHE A 55 -16.65 -21.01 13.79
C PHE A 55 -15.61 -22.13 13.94
N THR A 56 -14.64 -22.18 13.05
CA THR A 56 -13.51 -23.09 13.21
C THR A 56 -12.51 -22.53 14.24
N GLU A 57 -11.64 -23.40 14.78
CA GLU A 57 -10.62 -23.01 15.76
C GLU A 57 -9.65 -21.94 15.17
N GLU A 58 -9.38 -22.04 13.87
CA GLU A 58 -8.53 -21.09 13.14
C GLU A 58 -9.11 -19.67 13.18
N TYR A 59 -10.44 -19.51 13.28
CA TYR A 59 -11.07 -18.19 13.44
C TYR A 59 -10.67 -17.55 14.76
N PHE A 60 -10.77 -18.28 15.85
CA PHE A 60 -10.37 -17.79 17.17
C PHE A 60 -8.85 -17.56 17.26
N ALA A 61 -8.07 -18.42 16.60
CA ALA A 61 -6.62 -18.26 16.51
C ALA A 61 -6.23 -16.98 15.76
N SER A 62 -6.97 -16.59 14.72
CA SER A 62 -6.71 -15.35 13.97
C SER A 62 -6.87 -14.08 14.81
N LEU A 63 -7.66 -14.15 15.87
CA LEU A 63 -7.89 -13.09 16.85
C LEU A 63 -7.08 -13.27 18.15
N GLY A 64 -6.28 -14.36 18.25
CA GLY A 64 -5.56 -14.72 19.48
C GLY A 64 -6.47 -15.16 20.65
N LEU A 65 -7.76 -15.41 20.38
CA LEU A 65 -8.76 -15.75 21.39
C LEU A 65 -8.68 -17.22 21.85
N ASP A 66 -8.12 -18.10 21.02
CA ASP A 66 -7.84 -19.50 21.33
C ASP A 66 -6.98 -19.67 22.59
N LYS A 67 -5.99 -18.80 22.76
CA LYS A 67 -5.04 -18.81 23.89
C LYS A 67 -5.68 -18.40 25.22
N VAL A 68 -6.75 -17.64 25.19
CA VAL A 68 -7.49 -17.16 26.36
C VAL A 68 -8.79 -17.90 26.58
N GLY A 69 -9.10 -18.91 25.73
CA GLY A 69 -10.28 -19.77 25.87
C GLY A 69 -11.62 -19.05 25.59
N ILE A 70 -11.59 -17.98 24.81
CA ILE A 70 -12.80 -17.24 24.42
C ILE A 70 -13.33 -17.81 23.12
N HIS A 71 -14.61 -18.17 23.14
CA HIS A 71 -15.37 -18.63 21.98
C HIS A 71 -16.71 -17.91 21.93
N PHE A 72 -17.19 -17.60 20.74
CA PHE A 72 -18.52 -17.06 20.49
C PHE A 72 -19.29 -18.00 19.56
N ARG A 73 -20.63 -18.02 19.70
CA ARG A 73 -21.53 -18.97 19.03
C ARG A 73 -22.55 -18.29 18.13
N ASN A 74 -22.62 -16.98 18.18
CA ASN A 74 -23.56 -16.19 17.41
C ASN A 74 -22.92 -14.85 17.02
N LEU A 75 -23.54 -14.16 16.06
CA LEU A 75 -23.07 -12.87 15.58
C LEU A 75 -23.07 -11.79 16.66
N GLU A 76 -24.00 -11.83 17.61
CA GLU A 76 -24.10 -10.80 18.65
C GLU A 76 -22.88 -10.85 19.60
N GLU A 77 -22.44 -12.04 19.96
CA GLU A 77 -21.21 -12.23 20.75
C GLU A 77 -19.98 -11.76 19.95
N PHE A 78 -19.90 -12.09 18.66
CA PHE A 78 -18.82 -11.64 17.77
C PHE A 78 -18.76 -10.11 17.67
N PHE A 79 -19.90 -9.40 17.60
CA PHE A 79 -19.94 -7.95 17.50
C PHE A 79 -19.27 -7.23 18.67
N ASN A 80 -19.08 -7.88 19.81
CA ASN A 80 -18.34 -7.33 20.93
C ASN A 80 -16.84 -7.18 20.63
N PHE A 81 -16.33 -7.98 19.70
CA PHE A 81 -14.93 -7.95 19.25
C PHE A 81 -14.70 -7.05 18.05
N VAL A 82 -15.76 -6.52 17.42
CA VAL A 82 -15.65 -5.60 16.31
C VAL A 82 -15.29 -4.20 16.82
N HIS A 83 -14.34 -3.54 16.13
CA HIS A 83 -13.95 -2.17 16.46
C HIS A 83 -15.16 -1.23 16.46
N PRO A 84 -15.27 -0.29 17.41
CA PRO A 84 -16.44 0.58 17.53
C PRO A 84 -16.85 1.28 16.24
N ASP A 85 -15.88 1.79 15.47
CA ASP A 85 -16.14 2.49 14.21
C ASP A 85 -16.70 1.58 13.12
N ASP A 86 -16.42 0.26 13.17
CA ASP A 86 -16.81 -0.71 12.14
C ASP A 86 -18.10 -1.46 12.51
N LYS A 87 -18.64 -1.26 13.71
CA LYS A 87 -19.86 -1.94 14.17
C LYS A 87 -21.06 -1.71 13.26
N HIS A 88 -21.13 -0.55 12.62
CA HIS A 88 -22.20 -0.24 11.67
C HIS A 88 -22.14 -1.11 10.39
N LEU A 89 -20.96 -1.63 10.02
CA LEU A 89 -20.76 -2.48 8.85
C LEU A 89 -21.31 -3.90 9.07
N VAL A 90 -21.32 -4.35 10.30
CA VAL A 90 -21.69 -5.72 10.73
C VAL A 90 -22.91 -5.75 11.64
N SER A 91 -23.69 -4.66 11.72
CA SER A 91 -24.97 -4.65 12.44
C SER A 91 -25.94 -5.67 11.83
N LEU A 92 -26.83 -6.21 12.64
CA LEU A 92 -27.85 -7.18 12.16
C LEU A 92 -28.63 -6.61 10.98
N ASP A 93 -29.07 -5.35 11.07
CA ASP A 93 -29.77 -4.66 9.98
C ASP A 93 -28.89 -4.50 8.73
N GLY A 94 -27.62 -4.11 8.90
CA GLY A 94 -26.66 -3.99 7.82
C GLY A 94 -26.31 -5.33 7.17
N PHE A 95 -26.29 -6.40 7.97
CA PHE A 95 -26.09 -7.76 7.47
C PHE A 95 -27.29 -8.25 6.67
N GLN A 96 -28.52 -8.06 7.18
CA GLN A 96 -29.75 -8.42 6.47
C GLN A 96 -29.92 -7.65 5.16
N GLN A 97 -29.64 -6.35 5.14
CA GLN A 97 -29.66 -5.55 3.90
C GLN A 97 -28.67 -6.05 2.85
N LYS A 98 -27.48 -6.49 3.27
CA LYS A 98 -26.49 -7.10 2.38
C LYS A 98 -26.94 -8.45 1.84
N LEU A 99 -27.68 -9.21 2.64
CA LEU A 99 -28.22 -10.50 2.23
C LEU A 99 -29.39 -10.37 1.24
N GLU A 100 -30.18 -9.29 1.31
CA GLU A 100 -31.25 -9.01 0.33
C GLU A 100 -30.70 -8.66 -1.06
N GLY A 101 -29.47 -8.12 -1.13
CA GLY A 101 -28.76 -7.83 -2.37
C GLY A 101 -27.61 -8.79 -2.68
N PHE A 102 -27.69 -10.03 -2.17
CA PHE A 102 -26.60 -11.00 -2.19
C PHE A 102 -26.13 -11.32 -3.62
N GLU A 103 -24.98 -10.80 -3.99
CA GLU A 103 -24.16 -11.27 -5.11
C GLU A 103 -23.07 -12.17 -4.55
N GLU A 104 -22.78 -13.30 -5.20
CA GLU A 104 -21.71 -14.21 -4.81
C GLU A 104 -20.41 -13.43 -4.52
N ALA A 105 -19.82 -13.63 -3.33
CA ALA A 105 -18.59 -13.04 -2.86
C ALA A 105 -18.65 -11.56 -2.41
N THR A 106 -19.63 -11.21 -1.57
CA THR A 106 -19.55 -9.91 -0.85
C THR A 106 -18.28 -9.86 -0.01
N LEU A 107 -17.41 -8.90 -0.30
CA LEU A 107 -16.20 -8.66 0.45
C LEU A 107 -16.48 -7.68 1.59
N LEU A 108 -16.20 -8.09 2.81
CA LEU A 108 -16.27 -7.26 4.00
C LEU A 108 -14.88 -7.24 4.68
N ARG A 109 -14.27 -6.06 4.80
CA ARG A 109 -13.05 -5.87 5.57
C ARG A 109 -13.39 -5.08 6.82
N ILE A 110 -13.05 -5.62 7.99
CA ILE A 110 -13.39 -5.05 9.30
C ILE A 110 -12.21 -5.11 10.23
N ARG A 111 -12.20 -4.20 11.19
CA ARG A 111 -11.28 -4.23 12.34
C ARG A 111 -11.93 -4.98 13.49
N CYS A 112 -11.19 -5.91 14.04
CA CYS A 112 -11.55 -6.60 15.28
C CYS A 112 -10.55 -6.27 16.38
N VAL A 113 -10.97 -6.37 17.62
CA VAL A 113 -10.12 -6.23 18.80
C VAL A 113 -9.70 -7.61 19.25
N GLY A 114 -8.43 -7.92 19.16
CA GLY A 114 -7.87 -9.19 19.60
C GLY A 114 -7.81 -9.34 21.12
N ALA A 115 -7.28 -10.49 21.56
CA ALA A 115 -7.26 -10.89 22.97
C ALA A 115 -6.53 -9.91 23.91
N HIS A 116 -5.55 -9.19 23.40
CA HIS A 116 -4.73 -8.23 24.16
C HIS A 116 -5.03 -6.77 23.83
N GLY A 117 -6.14 -6.52 23.12
CA GLY A 117 -6.55 -5.18 22.70
C GLY A 117 -5.90 -4.70 21.40
N GLU A 118 -5.14 -5.55 20.72
CA GLU A 118 -4.57 -5.27 19.40
C GLU A 118 -5.66 -5.19 18.33
N ILE A 119 -5.43 -4.40 17.29
CA ILE A 119 -6.33 -4.32 16.14
C ILE A 119 -5.95 -5.40 15.13
N VAL A 120 -6.90 -6.27 14.82
CA VAL A 120 -6.79 -7.32 13.82
C VAL A 120 -7.71 -6.99 12.66
N TRP A 121 -7.17 -6.93 11.45
CA TRP A 121 -7.94 -6.75 10.23
C TRP A 121 -8.38 -8.10 9.68
N LEU A 122 -9.67 -8.31 9.60
CA LEU A 122 -10.27 -9.48 9.01
C LEU A 122 -10.93 -9.14 7.67
N GLU A 123 -10.72 -10.00 6.70
CA GLU A 123 -11.38 -9.94 5.40
C GLU A 123 -12.29 -11.15 5.27
N ASP A 124 -13.60 -10.89 5.29
CA ASP A 124 -14.65 -11.91 5.22
C ASP A 124 -15.26 -11.99 3.82
N ARG A 125 -15.41 -13.20 3.31
CA ARG A 125 -16.16 -13.49 2.09
C ARG A 125 -17.30 -14.44 2.39
N LEU A 126 -18.47 -14.05 1.91
CA LEU A 126 -19.71 -14.79 2.12
C LEU A 126 -20.07 -15.54 0.84
N LEU A 127 -20.35 -16.84 0.98
CA LEU A 127 -20.75 -17.72 -0.12
C LEU A 127 -22.07 -18.40 0.28
N SER A 128 -23.04 -18.44 -0.64
CA SER A 128 -24.26 -19.19 -0.39
C SER A 128 -23.96 -20.69 -0.42
N VAL A 129 -24.45 -21.42 0.58
CA VAL A 129 -24.30 -22.89 0.69
C VAL A 129 -25.62 -23.59 0.41
N GLU A 130 -26.69 -23.12 1.06
CA GLU A 130 -28.04 -23.69 0.95
C GLU A 130 -29.04 -22.55 0.72
N THR A 131 -30.06 -22.84 -0.07
CA THR A 131 -31.16 -21.93 -0.36
C THR A 131 -32.50 -22.58 -0.01
N ASP A 132 -33.48 -21.76 0.38
CA ASP A 132 -34.88 -22.19 0.55
C ASP A 132 -35.55 -22.52 -0.79
N GLY A 133 -36.83 -22.90 -0.74
CA GLY A 133 -37.63 -23.24 -1.93
C GLY A 133 -37.85 -22.06 -2.90
N ASP A 134 -37.62 -20.83 -2.46
CA ASP A 134 -37.73 -19.59 -3.22
C ASP A 134 -36.37 -19.10 -3.74
N GLY A 135 -35.28 -19.85 -3.48
CA GLY A 135 -33.92 -19.54 -3.91
C GLY A 135 -33.21 -18.54 -3.02
N LYS A 136 -33.73 -18.22 -1.83
CA LYS A 136 -33.01 -17.34 -0.87
C LYS A 136 -32.02 -18.14 -0.05
N PRO A 137 -30.85 -17.59 0.27
CA PRO A 137 -29.87 -18.24 1.13
C PRO A 137 -30.44 -18.53 2.51
N GLU A 138 -30.35 -19.77 2.95
CA GLU A 138 -30.77 -20.22 4.27
C GLU A 138 -29.56 -20.46 5.18
N ARG A 139 -28.48 -20.99 4.59
CA ARG A 139 -27.19 -21.20 5.27
C ARG A 139 -26.06 -20.69 4.43
N LEU A 140 -25.20 -19.86 5.01
CA LEU A 140 -24.02 -19.32 4.37
C LEU A 140 -22.76 -19.96 4.94
N LEU A 141 -21.86 -20.35 4.05
CA LEU A 141 -20.48 -20.62 4.38
C LEU A 141 -19.67 -19.35 4.13
N CYS A 142 -18.87 -19.00 5.09
CA CYS A 142 -18.02 -17.82 5.03
C CYS A 142 -16.57 -18.23 5.25
N TYR A 143 -15.65 -17.51 4.64
CA TYR A 143 -14.25 -17.63 5.00
C TYR A 143 -13.66 -16.28 5.33
N THR A 144 -12.72 -16.31 6.26
CA THR A 144 -12.05 -15.15 6.81
C THR A 144 -10.56 -15.30 6.63
N VAL A 145 -9.91 -14.22 6.22
CA VAL A 145 -8.46 -14.12 6.16
C VAL A 145 -8.00 -12.99 7.07
N ASN A 146 -6.98 -13.24 7.89
CA ASN A 146 -6.32 -12.20 8.64
C ASN A 146 -5.39 -11.42 7.68
N VAL A 147 -5.75 -10.17 7.42
CA VAL A 147 -5.02 -9.27 6.52
C VAL A 147 -4.31 -8.13 7.26
N THR A 148 -4.09 -8.29 8.57
CA THR A 148 -3.46 -7.26 9.42
C THR A 148 -2.11 -6.83 8.87
N GLU A 149 -1.22 -7.77 8.61
CA GLU A 149 0.11 -7.47 8.07
C GLU A 149 0.06 -6.77 6.70
N GLN A 150 -0.89 -7.16 5.86
CA GLN A 150 -1.10 -6.50 4.57
C GLN A 150 -1.57 -5.06 4.77
N CYS A 151 -2.58 -4.82 5.62
CA CYS A 151 -3.09 -3.48 5.90
C CYS A 151 -2.04 -2.58 6.55
N GLU A 152 -1.23 -3.12 7.45
CA GLU A 152 -0.12 -2.38 8.08
C GLU A 152 0.96 -1.98 7.06
N ARG A 153 1.31 -2.88 6.14
CA ARG A 153 2.25 -2.58 5.05
C ARG A 153 1.70 -1.50 4.12
N GLU A 154 0.44 -1.62 3.70
CA GLU A 154 -0.22 -0.62 2.86
C GLU A 154 -0.25 0.76 3.54
N ALA A 155 -0.64 0.80 4.82
CA ALA A 155 -0.67 2.04 5.61
C ALA A 155 0.74 2.63 5.83
N HIS A 156 1.76 1.78 5.97
CA HIS A 156 3.15 2.22 6.10
C HIS A 156 3.66 2.88 4.81
N ILE A 157 3.39 2.26 3.65
CA ILE A 157 3.74 2.81 2.33
C ILE A 157 3.08 4.18 2.14
N LEU A 158 1.76 4.28 2.35
CA LEU A 158 1.04 5.54 2.22
C LEU A 158 1.59 6.63 3.15
N ARG A 159 1.97 6.28 4.37
CA ARG A 159 2.57 7.22 5.33
C ARG A 159 3.95 7.72 4.87
N ILE A 160 4.75 6.84 4.27
CA ILE A 160 6.05 7.23 3.69
C ILE A 160 5.84 8.16 2.51
N GLU A 161 4.93 7.82 1.60
CA GLU A 161 4.61 8.64 0.42
C GLU A 161 4.12 10.04 0.83
N GLU A 162 3.19 10.11 1.79
CA GLU A 162 2.69 11.38 2.32
C GLU A 162 3.79 12.20 2.99
N ARG A 163 4.65 11.54 3.78
CA ARG A 163 5.79 12.20 4.40
C ARG A 163 6.77 12.75 3.36
N ASN A 164 7.09 11.95 2.34
CA ASN A 164 7.99 12.38 1.27
C ASN A 164 7.41 13.56 0.49
N ARG A 165 6.11 13.50 0.17
CA ARG A 165 5.42 14.63 -0.46
C ARG A 165 5.50 15.90 0.38
N LYS A 166 5.21 15.83 1.68
CA LYS A 166 5.31 17.01 2.58
C LYS A 166 6.73 17.56 2.68
N ILE A 167 7.76 16.71 2.64
CA ILE A 167 9.15 17.15 2.61
C ILE A 167 9.44 17.93 1.32
N ILE A 168 9.03 17.39 0.17
CA ILE A 168 9.21 18.05 -1.14
C ILE A 168 8.46 19.39 -1.17
N GLU A 169 7.22 19.43 -0.70
CA GLU A 169 6.41 20.65 -0.64
C GLU A 169 7.01 21.74 0.29
N ALA A 170 7.80 21.35 1.29
CA ALA A 170 8.44 22.26 2.22
C ALA A 170 9.80 22.79 1.71
N LEU A 171 10.37 22.20 0.67
CA LEU A 171 11.64 22.67 0.09
C LEU A 171 11.39 23.87 -0.81
N PRO A 172 12.11 25.00 -0.62
CA PRO A 172 12.00 26.17 -1.49
C PRO A 172 12.82 25.99 -2.78
N GLU A 173 12.85 24.78 -3.31
CA GLU A 173 13.73 24.37 -4.41
C GLU A 173 12.91 23.68 -5.48
N PHE A 174 13.41 23.73 -6.72
CA PHE A 174 12.85 22.96 -7.84
C PHE A 174 13.61 21.66 -7.97
N ILE A 175 12.90 20.57 -8.18
CA ILE A 175 13.50 19.27 -8.46
C ILE A 175 13.09 18.87 -9.87
N PHE A 176 14.07 18.72 -10.75
CA PHE A 176 13.87 18.18 -12.09
C PHE A 176 14.46 16.78 -12.18
N ILE A 177 13.73 15.87 -12.79
CA ILE A 177 14.27 14.58 -13.23
C ILE A 177 14.59 14.70 -14.71
N LEU A 178 15.87 14.54 -15.04
CA LEU A 178 16.39 14.72 -16.39
C LEU A 178 16.93 13.39 -16.92
N ASP A 179 16.77 13.16 -18.22
CA ASP A 179 17.45 12.05 -18.88
C ASP A 179 18.87 12.47 -19.37
N ASP A 180 19.58 11.51 -19.94
CA ASP A 180 20.93 11.69 -20.47
C ASP A 180 21.01 12.64 -21.69
N ASN A 181 19.87 12.96 -22.30
CA ASN A 181 19.75 13.89 -23.42
C ASN A 181 19.24 15.28 -23.00
N PHE A 182 19.10 15.52 -21.68
CA PHE A 182 18.59 16.75 -21.09
C PHE A 182 17.09 16.99 -21.28
N PHE A 183 16.28 15.93 -21.52
CA PHE A 183 14.83 16.07 -21.46
C PHE A 183 14.34 16.02 -20.00
N ILE A 184 13.40 16.90 -19.69
CA ILE A 184 12.75 16.95 -18.37
C ILE A 184 11.69 15.86 -18.29
N THR A 185 11.99 14.75 -17.64
CA THR A 185 11.06 13.63 -17.53
C THR A 185 10.03 13.80 -16.42
N ASP A 186 10.39 14.52 -15.35
CA ASP A 186 9.47 14.90 -14.28
C ASP A 186 9.90 16.19 -13.57
N VAL A 187 8.91 16.84 -12.91
CA VAL A 187 9.12 18.07 -12.14
C VAL A 187 8.41 17.95 -10.81
N LEU A 188 9.16 18.14 -9.72
CA LEU A 188 8.67 18.15 -8.36
C LEU A 188 8.96 19.51 -7.75
N MET A 189 7.97 20.16 -7.18
CA MET A 189 8.11 21.51 -6.62
C MET A 189 7.10 21.79 -5.52
N SER A 190 7.39 22.77 -4.70
CA SER A 190 6.43 23.39 -3.79
C SER A 190 5.38 24.19 -4.56
N SER A 191 4.15 24.23 -4.06
CA SER A 191 3.04 25.00 -4.64
C SER A 191 3.29 26.51 -4.66
N ASP A 192 4.17 27.02 -3.78
CA ASP A 192 4.40 28.45 -3.59
C ASP A 192 5.57 29.00 -4.44
N THR A 193 6.23 28.12 -5.21
CA THR A 193 7.40 28.52 -5.99
C THR A 193 6.98 29.00 -7.39
N VAL A 194 7.38 30.20 -7.76
CA VAL A 194 7.07 30.78 -9.07
C VAL A 194 8.04 30.24 -10.13
N LEU A 195 7.55 29.46 -11.07
CA LEU A 195 8.28 29.00 -12.23
C LEU A 195 8.15 29.99 -13.38
N LEU A 196 9.21 30.14 -14.18
CA LEU A 196 9.18 30.87 -15.44
C LEU A 196 8.22 30.28 -16.47
N HIS A 197 8.01 28.97 -16.41
CA HIS A 197 7.08 28.23 -17.27
C HIS A 197 6.18 27.33 -16.45
N PRO A 198 4.90 27.18 -16.83
CA PRO A 198 3.99 26.24 -16.16
C PRO A 198 4.53 24.81 -16.19
N VAL A 199 4.35 24.05 -15.10
CA VAL A 199 4.83 22.65 -14.95
C VAL A 199 4.41 21.75 -16.10
N ASN A 200 3.20 21.93 -16.62
CA ASN A 200 2.67 21.17 -17.75
C ASN A 200 3.41 21.40 -19.07
N GLN A 201 4.15 22.51 -19.20
CA GLN A 201 4.98 22.80 -20.35
C GLN A 201 6.43 22.32 -20.16
N LEU A 202 6.86 22.16 -18.92
CA LEU A 202 8.21 21.71 -18.59
C LEU A 202 8.34 20.19 -18.71
N LYS A 203 7.33 19.43 -18.28
CA LYS A 203 7.36 17.96 -18.37
C LYS A 203 7.34 17.50 -19.83
N GLY A 204 8.38 16.78 -20.23
CA GLY A 204 8.63 16.33 -21.59
C GLY A 204 9.36 17.33 -22.47
N ALA A 205 9.69 18.54 -21.96
CA ALA A 205 10.44 19.54 -22.70
C ALA A 205 11.93 19.19 -22.81
N ASP A 206 12.52 19.60 -23.91
CA ASP A 206 13.98 19.60 -24.07
C ASP A 206 14.56 20.80 -23.32
N GLY A 207 15.48 20.55 -22.39
CA GLY A 207 16.15 21.61 -21.62
C GLY A 207 16.82 22.67 -22.52
N ARG A 208 17.29 22.27 -23.70
CA ARG A 208 17.87 23.20 -24.70
C ARG A 208 16.89 24.23 -25.25
N SER A 209 15.60 24.01 -25.10
CA SER A 209 14.58 24.98 -25.48
C SER A 209 14.30 26.02 -24.40
N ILE A 210 14.77 25.78 -23.18
CA ILE A 210 14.52 26.60 -22.00
C ILE A 210 15.75 27.44 -21.66
N TYR A 211 16.93 26.86 -21.81
CA TYR A 211 18.19 27.45 -21.43
C TYR A 211 18.99 27.93 -22.63
N SER A 212 19.90 28.88 -22.40
CA SER A 212 20.87 29.30 -23.43
C SER A 212 21.79 28.14 -23.84
N PRO A 213 22.41 28.21 -25.04
CA PRO A 213 23.34 27.16 -25.49
C PRO A 213 24.44 26.87 -24.49
N GLU A 214 25.01 27.90 -23.86
CA GLU A 214 26.10 27.78 -22.89
C GLU A 214 25.66 27.05 -21.62
N VAL A 215 24.47 27.37 -21.11
CA VAL A 215 23.88 26.69 -19.95
C VAL A 215 23.50 25.27 -20.29
N SER A 216 22.93 25.03 -21.47
CA SER A 216 22.59 23.70 -21.96
C SER A 216 23.81 22.77 -22.06
N ASP A 217 24.94 23.28 -22.62
CA ASP A 217 26.19 22.55 -22.69
C ASP A 217 26.79 22.27 -21.30
N LEU A 218 26.59 23.19 -20.35
CA LEU A 218 27.01 23.01 -18.96
C LEU A 218 26.22 21.88 -18.30
N PHE A 219 24.90 21.86 -18.45
CA PHE A 219 24.04 20.77 -17.92
C PHE A 219 24.41 19.42 -18.54
N LEU A 220 24.47 19.32 -19.87
CA LEU A 220 24.76 18.07 -20.57
C LEU A 220 26.09 17.44 -20.13
N ARG A 221 27.16 18.25 -20.05
CA ARG A 221 28.48 17.77 -19.58
C ARG A 221 28.39 17.20 -18.16
N ASN A 222 27.72 17.91 -17.26
CA ASN A 222 27.63 17.49 -15.87
C ASN A 222 26.65 16.32 -15.68
N ILE A 223 25.59 16.21 -16.47
CA ILE A 223 24.69 15.04 -16.51
C ILE A 223 25.50 13.80 -16.92
N HIS A 224 26.24 13.85 -18.04
CA HIS A 224 27.05 12.73 -18.49
C HIS A 224 28.11 12.33 -17.46
N GLN A 225 28.86 13.29 -16.90
CA GLN A 225 29.86 13.00 -15.88
C GLN A 225 29.23 12.38 -14.62
N CYS A 226 28.07 12.90 -14.20
CA CYS A 226 27.34 12.36 -13.05
C CYS A 226 26.90 10.92 -13.28
N LEU A 227 26.44 10.58 -14.49
CA LEU A 227 26.06 9.22 -14.87
C LEU A 227 27.26 8.27 -15.01
N GLU A 228 28.41 8.78 -15.48
CA GLU A 228 29.64 7.99 -15.63
C GLU A 228 30.31 7.66 -14.30
N ASP A 229 30.47 8.62 -13.40
CA ASP A 229 31.22 8.45 -12.15
C ASP A 229 30.34 8.23 -10.91
N GLY A 230 29.01 8.40 -11.05
CA GLY A 230 28.05 8.23 -9.96
C GLY A 230 28.14 9.30 -8.88
N GLN A 231 28.84 10.41 -9.12
CA GLN A 231 29.08 11.44 -8.12
C GLN A 231 28.18 12.67 -8.36
N LEU A 232 27.80 13.33 -7.26
CA LEU A 232 27.10 14.60 -7.28
C LEU A 232 27.94 15.67 -8.00
N LYS A 233 27.30 16.45 -8.89
CA LYS A 233 27.85 17.59 -9.54
C LYS A 233 27.14 18.86 -9.08
N GLU A 234 27.88 19.93 -8.89
CA GLU A 234 27.33 21.27 -8.61
C GLU A 234 27.70 22.22 -9.72
N ILE A 235 26.72 22.96 -10.22
CA ILE A 235 26.89 23.99 -11.23
C ILE A 235 26.15 25.25 -10.82
N GLU A 236 26.71 26.40 -11.15
CA GLU A 236 26.05 27.69 -11.03
C GLU A 236 25.85 28.27 -12.42
N TYR A 237 24.68 28.84 -12.67
CA TYR A 237 24.33 29.38 -13.97
C TYR A 237 23.40 30.58 -13.86
N PRO A 238 23.52 31.57 -14.77
CA PRO A 238 22.58 32.66 -14.89
C PRO A 238 21.34 32.25 -15.68
N LEU A 239 20.20 32.81 -15.32
CA LEU A 239 18.95 32.72 -16.07
C LEU A 239 18.31 34.12 -16.09
N ASP A 240 17.94 34.58 -17.27
CA ASP A 240 17.23 35.85 -17.42
C ASP A 240 15.72 35.58 -17.16
N VAL A 241 15.22 36.17 -16.08
CA VAL A 241 13.81 36.10 -15.66
C VAL A 241 13.03 37.27 -16.27
N ASP A 242 11.70 37.19 -16.28
CA ASP A 242 10.84 38.25 -16.79
C ASP A 242 11.30 39.68 -16.38
N ASN A 243 11.30 40.61 -17.34
CA ASN A 243 11.78 41.99 -17.22
C ASN A 243 13.30 42.25 -17.22
N CYS A 244 14.11 41.32 -17.74
CA CYS A 244 15.58 41.51 -17.89
C CYS A 244 16.35 41.52 -16.55
N GLU A 245 15.81 40.98 -15.49
CA GLU A 245 16.56 40.73 -14.26
C GLU A 245 17.29 39.37 -14.38
N ARG A 246 18.61 39.43 -14.23
CA ARG A 246 19.47 38.24 -14.25
C ARG A 246 19.53 37.64 -12.87
N HIS A 247 18.99 36.43 -12.71
CA HIS A 247 19.09 35.63 -11.50
C HIS A 247 20.19 34.59 -11.64
N TYR A 248 20.74 34.17 -10.51
CA TYR A 248 21.74 33.11 -10.47
C TYR A 248 21.14 31.91 -9.75
N PHE A 249 21.32 30.74 -10.34
CA PHE A 249 20.84 29.49 -9.81
C PHE A 249 22.00 28.54 -9.58
N GLN A 250 21.88 27.72 -8.54
CA GLN A 250 22.73 26.56 -8.28
C GLN A 250 21.95 25.32 -8.55
N ALA A 251 22.49 24.41 -9.38
CA ALA A 251 21.93 23.08 -9.58
C ALA A 251 22.87 22.03 -9.00
N ARG A 252 22.31 21.15 -8.18
CA ARG A 252 22.95 19.94 -7.66
C ARG A 252 22.40 18.75 -8.43
N ILE A 253 23.25 18.12 -9.23
CA ILE A 253 22.90 17.02 -10.12
C ILE A 253 23.41 15.73 -9.48
N SER A 254 22.53 14.79 -9.18
CA SER A 254 22.85 13.48 -8.60
C SER A 254 22.27 12.35 -9.44
N PRO A 255 22.89 11.15 -9.45
CA PRO A 255 22.32 10.00 -10.13
C PRO A 255 20.90 9.66 -9.58
N PHE A 256 20.03 9.28 -10.48
CA PHE A 256 18.69 8.83 -10.18
C PHE A 256 18.42 7.48 -10.88
N GLU A 257 17.18 7.04 -10.97
CA GLU A 257 16.82 5.73 -11.52
C GLU A 257 17.27 5.54 -12.99
N GLY A 258 17.90 4.40 -13.25
CA GLY A 258 18.37 4.04 -14.61
C GLY A 258 19.38 5.05 -15.16
N ASN A 259 19.10 5.61 -16.36
CA ASN A 259 19.96 6.60 -17.04
C ASN A 259 19.45 8.04 -16.85
N LYS A 260 18.99 8.36 -15.64
CA LYS A 260 18.46 9.66 -15.28
C LYS A 260 19.25 10.28 -14.14
N VAL A 261 19.16 11.60 -14.04
CA VAL A 261 19.68 12.38 -12.92
C VAL A 261 18.56 13.19 -12.27
N MET A 262 18.71 13.46 -10.99
CA MET A 262 17.92 14.43 -10.25
C MET A 262 18.72 15.73 -10.14
N ALA A 263 18.14 16.82 -10.61
CA ALA A 263 18.70 18.16 -10.48
C ALA A 263 17.87 18.95 -9.47
N LEU A 264 18.48 19.27 -8.33
CA LEU A 264 17.91 20.15 -7.30
C LEU A 264 18.39 21.57 -7.62
N ILE A 265 17.44 22.47 -7.88
CA ILE A 265 17.73 23.83 -8.33
C ILE A 265 17.32 24.84 -7.26
N HIS A 266 18.25 25.64 -6.84
CA HIS A 266 18.08 26.69 -5.83
C HIS A 266 18.41 28.06 -6.41
N ASP A 267 17.59 29.10 -6.17
CA ASP A 267 17.89 30.48 -6.50
C ASP A 267 18.88 31.04 -5.49
N ILE A 268 20.04 31.47 -5.99
CA ILE A 268 21.14 32.09 -5.21
C ILE A 268 21.28 33.57 -5.47
N GLY A 269 20.28 34.19 -6.13
CA GLY A 269 20.33 35.59 -6.58
C GLY A 269 20.79 36.58 -5.51
N ASP A 270 20.41 36.39 -4.27
CA ASP A 270 20.82 37.24 -3.14
C ASP A 270 22.27 37.02 -2.69
N ARG A 271 22.91 35.91 -3.09
CA ARG A 271 24.29 35.59 -2.69
C ARG A 271 25.36 36.12 -3.64
N VAL A 272 25.01 36.48 -4.87
CA VAL A 272 25.94 36.97 -5.91
C VAL A 272 25.90 38.51 -6.02
N GLN A 273 25.69 39.23 -4.92
CA GLN A 273 26.10 40.61 -4.89
C GLN A 273 27.64 40.62 -4.86
N PRO A 274 28.33 41.25 -5.85
CA PRO A 274 29.77 41.38 -5.78
C PRO A 274 30.07 42.14 -4.48
N VAL A 275 30.78 41.49 -3.56
CA VAL A 275 31.35 42.17 -2.41
C VAL A 275 32.33 43.19 -2.99
N SER A 276 31.86 44.43 -3.09
CA SER A 276 32.74 45.57 -3.44
C SER A 276 33.75 45.66 -2.29
N TYR A 277 34.93 45.08 -2.53
CA TYR A 277 36.08 45.25 -1.64
C TYR A 277 36.47 46.73 -1.71
N THR A 278 35.86 47.57 -0.89
CA THR A 278 36.40 48.85 -0.54
C THR A 278 37.62 48.56 0.30
N HIS A 279 38.81 48.74 -0.33
CA HIS A 279 40.06 48.83 0.36
C HIS A 279 39.95 49.90 1.46
N LEU A 280 39.70 49.48 2.69
CA LEU A 280 40.01 50.30 3.85
C LEU A 280 41.53 50.41 3.94
N THR A 281 42.08 51.43 3.32
CA THR A 281 43.43 51.90 3.62
C THR A 281 43.45 52.31 5.08
N LEU A 282 44.11 51.50 5.91
CA LEU A 282 44.48 51.88 7.27
C LEU A 282 45.28 53.21 7.24
N PRO A 283 44.92 54.21 8.05
CA PRO A 283 45.75 55.38 8.16
C PRO A 283 47.05 55.01 8.86
N THR A 284 48.14 55.27 8.18
CA THR A 284 49.51 55.22 8.70
C THR A 284 49.66 56.26 9.82
N ILE A 285 49.72 55.79 11.08
CA ILE A 285 50.07 56.63 12.20
C ILE A 285 51.55 56.89 12.14
N CYS A 286 51.94 58.08 11.67
CA CYS A 286 53.26 58.59 11.91
C CYS A 286 53.40 59.05 13.34
N SER A 287 54.28 58.39 14.11
CA SER A 287 54.79 58.84 15.38
C SER A 287 55.92 59.88 15.16
N VAL A 288 55.78 60.97 15.83
CA VAL A 288 56.91 61.88 16.21
C VAL A 288 57.06 61.77 17.71
#